data_a14b8951149225a00c6cdd5a3170532e
#
_entry.id   a14b8951149225a00c6cdd5a3170532e
#
_cell.length_a   1.000
_cell.length_b   1.000
_cell.length_c   1.000
_cell.angle_alpha   90.00
_cell.angle_beta   90.00
_cell.angle_gamma   90.00
#
_symmetry.space_group_name_H-M   'P 1'
#
loop_
_entity.id
_entity.type
_entity.pdbx_description
1 polymer ?
#
loop_
_entity_poly.entity_id
_entity_poly.type
_entity_poly.pdbx_seq_one_letter_code
_entity_poly.pdbx_strand_id
1 'polypeptide(L)'
;MCWNPKYAILIGISTVITYISGLLLQKVNEVTDVHRAMKLKKIIVFASFASNLGILFSFKYLNFFISNLTTVMSKVNIILTVPAFDFLLPAGISFYTFQALSYTMDVYRGDIKAEKSLGKYALFVSFFPQLVAGPIEKSKDLLYQFNEKHFFDYNRAKHGLLLMLWGFVQKILIADRLAILVNTVYNAPNDYRGFQIVLATVFFAFQIYCDFSSYSDIARGAAEVMGFRLSKNFENPYFSRSIKEFWRRWHITLSGWFKDYLYFPLGGSRRGKFRGYINVMIVFLASGLWHGAAINFVIWGALHGTYQVLGDIFKPAREKLVSIFKIKTDVLGYKIFQVLTTFILVDFAWIFFRAGSFTDAKIIIKNMMTFNPWIFTDGSIFKLGLDSKDFFISILGIVIVIAVNAIQTFKSLPLELSKQNLIFRWCAYITIVTSILVFGMYGQAFDVQQFMYFQF
;
A
#
# COMPACT_ATOMS: atom_id res chain seq x y z
N MET A 1 15.63 12.70 0.04
CA MET A 1 16.95 12.75 -0.60
C MET A 1 17.99 13.52 0.18
N CYS A 2 17.63 14.26 1.23
CA CYS A 2 18.61 14.85 2.14
C CYS A 2 19.54 13.83 2.84
N TRP A 3 19.14 12.58 2.96
CA TRP A 3 19.96 11.55 3.62
C TRP A 3 21.12 11.06 2.75
N ASN A 4 20.91 10.91 1.43
CA ASN A 4 21.95 10.50 0.53
C ASN A 4 21.68 11.05 -0.88
N PRO A 5 22.35 12.13 -1.27
CA PRO A 5 22.17 12.76 -2.59
C PRO A 5 22.52 11.82 -3.76
N LYS A 6 23.34 10.77 -3.54
CA LYS A 6 23.67 9.78 -4.58
C LYS A 6 22.42 9.05 -5.11
N TYR A 7 21.37 8.90 -4.29
CA TYR A 7 20.12 8.26 -4.73
C TYR A 7 19.29 9.14 -5.68
N ALA A 8 19.52 10.46 -5.72
CA ALA A 8 18.95 11.33 -6.72
C ALA A 8 19.42 10.95 -8.16
N ILE A 9 20.62 10.38 -8.28
CA ILE A 9 21.13 9.90 -9.55
C ILE A 9 20.28 8.73 -10.08
N LEU A 10 19.83 7.83 -9.22
CA LEU A 10 19.02 6.68 -9.62
C LEU A 10 17.66 7.08 -10.19
N ILE A 11 16.98 8.03 -9.54
CA ILE A 11 15.74 8.56 -10.10
C ILE A 11 15.98 9.33 -11.39
N GLY A 12 17.12 10.05 -11.49
CA GLY A 12 17.53 10.72 -12.71
C GLY A 12 17.76 9.72 -13.87
N ILE A 13 18.49 8.63 -13.62
CA ILE A 13 18.73 7.57 -14.62
C ILE A 13 17.41 6.95 -15.07
N SER A 14 16.53 6.55 -14.13
CA SER A 14 15.21 5.99 -14.42
C SER A 14 14.36 6.95 -15.27
N THR A 15 14.39 8.24 -14.92
CA THR A 15 13.68 9.30 -15.65
C THR A 15 14.18 9.44 -17.07
N VAL A 16 15.50 9.49 -17.26
CA VAL A 16 16.11 9.63 -18.61
C VAL A 16 15.83 8.40 -19.48
N ILE A 17 15.98 7.20 -18.95
CA ILE A 17 15.70 5.95 -19.69
C ILE A 17 14.24 5.94 -20.18
N THR A 18 13.28 6.21 -19.30
CA THR A 18 11.86 6.13 -19.66
C THR A 18 11.42 7.31 -20.54
N TYR A 19 12.00 8.51 -20.35
CA TYR A 19 11.81 9.65 -21.25
C TYR A 19 12.26 9.34 -22.68
N ILE A 20 13.51 8.87 -22.84
CA ILE A 20 14.05 8.48 -24.16
C ILE A 20 13.22 7.37 -24.77
N SER A 21 12.82 6.37 -23.98
CA SER A 21 11.96 5.28 -24.45
C SER A 21 10.62 5.82 -25.00
N GLY A 22 10.01 6.79 -24.33
CA GLY A 22 8.80 7.44 -24.82
C GLY A 22 8.99 8.15 -26.17
N LEU A 23 10.05 8.94 -26.29
CA LEU A 23 10.37 9.62 -27.56
C LEU A 23 10.67 8.64 -28.71
N LEU A 24 11.40 7.57 -28.44
CA LEU A 24 11.67 6.53 -29.43
C LEU A 24 10.42 5.78 -29.85
N LEU A 25 9.54 5.43 -28.90
CA LEU A 25 8.24 4.81 -29.19
C LEU A 25 7.38 5.68 -30.09
N GLN A 26 7.38 7.00 -29.87
CA GLN A 26 6.63 7.92 -30.70
C GLN A 26 7.21 8.02 -32.13
N LYS A 27 8.54 8.09 -32.28
CA LYS A 27 9.20 8.07 -33.60
C LYS A 27 8.93 6.78 -34.38
N VAL A 28 8.87 5.64 -33.68
CA VAL A 28 8.59 4.35 -34.32
C VAL A 28 7.13 4.31 -34.88
N ASN A 29 6.21 5.12 -34.38
CA ASN A 29 4.86 5.25 -34.95
C ASN A 29 4.87 5.84 -36.38
N GLU A 30 5.95 6.53 -36.76
CA GLU A 30 6.12 7.15 -38.11
C GLU A 30 6.74 6.16 -39.12
N VAL A 31 7.18 4.98 -38.69
CA VAL A 31 7.75 3.94 -39.54
C VAL A 31 6.64 3.26 -40.34
N THR A 32 6.76 3.28 -41.66
CA THR A 32 5.77 2.75 -42.61
C THR A 32 5.63 1.23 -42.58
N ASP A 33 6.72 0.51 -42.31
CA ASP A 33 6.72 -0.96 -42.15
C ASP A 33 6.16 -1.33 -40.77
N VAL A 34 4.91 -1.78 -40.74
CA VAL A 34 4.18 -2.15 -39.53
C VAL A 34 4.85 -3.28 -38.75
N HIS A 35 5.43 -4.27 -39.46
CA HIS A 35 6.10 -5.41 -38.80
C HIS A 35 7.40 -4.96 -38.10
N ARG A 36 8.19 -4.17 -38.80
CA ARG A 36 9.40 -3.57 -38.26
C ARG A 36 9.10 -2.61 -37.10
N ALA A 37 8.08 -1.76 -37.25
CA ALA A 37 7.63 -0.87 -36.20
C ALA A 37 7.22 -1.64 -34.92
N MET A 38 6.45 -2.70 -35.07
CA MET A 38 6.01 -3.53 -33.92
C MET A 38 7.19 -4.22 -33.21
N LYS A 39 8.18 -4.74 -33.97
CA LYS A 39 9.39 -5.34 -33.41
C LYS A 39 10.21 -4.30 -32.64
N LEU A 40 10.42 -3.12 -33.22
CA LEU A 40 11.18 -2.03 -32.57
C LEU A 40 10.48 -1.56 -31.28
N LYS A 41 9.15 -1.36 -31.30
CA LYS A 41 8.39 -1.02 -30.09
C LYS A 41 8.57 -2.02 -28.96
N LYS A 42 8.52 -3.33 -29.25
CA LYS A 42 8.73 -4.39 -28.25
C LYS A 42 10.15 -4.34 -27.66
N ILE A 43 11.16 -4.09 -28.51
CA ILE A 43 12.56 -3.97 -28.06
C ILE A 43 12.72 -2.76 -27.12
N ILE A 44 12.16 -1.60 -27.47
CA ILE A 44 12.25 -0.39 -26.66
C ILE A 44 11.57 -0.61 -25.30
N VAL A 45 10.36 -1.18 -25.29
CA VAL A 45 9.64 -1.49 -24.03
C VAL A 45 10.45 -2.48 -23.20
N PHE A 46 10.95 -3.57 -23.81
CA PHE A 46 11.78 -4.55 -23.10
C PHE A 46 13.04 -3.91 -22.49
N ALA A 47 13.75 -3.09 -23.24
CA ALA A 47 14.95 -2.39 -22.76
C ALA A 47 14.62 -1.44 -21.59
N SER A 48 13.54 -0.67 -21.69
CA SER A 48 13.06 0.21 -20.62
C SER A 48 12.70 -0.55 -19.34
N PHE A 49 11.96 -1.66 -19.48
CA PHE A 49 11.59 -2.50 -18.35
C PHE A 49 12.80 -3.21 -17.75
N ALA A 50 13.65 -3.84 -18.59
CA ALA A 50 14.84 -4.55 -18.12
C ALA A 50 15.80 -3.64 -17.36
N SER A 51 16.04 -2.41 -17.85
CA SER A 51 16.88 -1.44 -17.16
C SER A 51 16.29 -1.00 -15.82
N ASN A 52 15.03 -0.59 -15.78
CA ASN A 52 14.40 -0.09 -14.56
C ASN A 52 14.16 -1.20 -13.52
N LEU A 53 13.68 -2.37 -13.95
CA LEU A 53 13.52 -3.52 -13.06
C LEU A 53 14.88 -4.11 -12.66
N GLY A 54 15.92 -4.01 -13.51
CA GLY A 54 17.29 -4.37 -13.16
C GLY A 54 17.86 -3.50 -12.05
N ILE A 55 17.64 -2.18 -12.11
CA ILE A 55 18.02 -1.26 -11.02
C ILE A 55 17.25 -1.65 -9.74
N LEU A 56 15.94 -1.82 -9.81
CA LEU A 56 15.13 -2.23 -8.67
C LEU A 56 15.59 -3.57 -8.08
N PHE A 57 15.90 -4.55 -8.94
CA PHE A 57 16.40 -5.86 -8.54
C PHE A 57 17.74 -5.74 -7.79
N SER A 58 18.67 -4.96 -8.30
CA SER A 58 20.00 -4.80 -7.71
C SER A 58 19.92 -4.20 -6.29
N PHE A 59 19.05 -3.23 -6.06
CA PHE A 59 18.94 -2.58 -4.75
C PHE A 59 18.02 -3.30 -3.76
N LYS A 60 17.01 -3.99 -4.24
CA LYS A 60 15.99 -4.59 -3.35
C LYS A 60 16.10 -6.11 -3.24
N TYR A 61 16.46 -6.81 -4.30
CA TYR A 61 16.33 -8.28 -4.36
C TYR A 61 17.65 -9.03 -4.45
N LEU A 62 18.77 -8.37 -4.74
CA LEU A 62 20.04 -9.03 -4.99
C LEU A 62 20.50 -9.87 -3.80
N ASN A 63 20.51 -9.29 -2.58
CA ASN A 63 20.89 -10.00 -1.35
C ASN A 63 19.96 -11.17 -1.03
N PHE A 64 18.66 -10.99 -1.24
CA PHE A 64 17.68 -12.06 -1.08
C PHE A 64 17.94 -13.21 -2.07
N PHE A 65 18.21 -12.90 -3.33
CA PHE A 65 18.51 -13.89 -4.34
C PHE A 65 19.79 -14.65 -3.99
N ILE A 66 20.87 -13.94 -3.64
CA ILE A 66 22.17 -14.53 -3.27
C ILE A 66 22.00 -15.43 -2.05
N SER A 67 21.33 -14.97 -1.00
CA SER A 67 21.10 -15.75 0.24
C SER A 67 20.32 -17.06 -0.03
N ASN A 68 19.30 -16.99 -0.87
CA ASN A 68 18.57 -18.22 -1.26
C ASN A 68 19.42 -19.13 -2.14
N LEU A 69 20.17 -18.58 -3.08
CA LEU A 69 21.06 -19.36 -3.95
C LEU A 69 22.15 -20.07 -3.13
N THR A 70 22.82 -19.37 -2.21
CA THR A 70 23.84 -19.98 -1.33
C THR A 70 23.23 -21.08 -0.46
N THR A 71 22.00 -20.87 0.06
CA THR A 71 21.28 -21.89 0.84
C THR A 71 20.95 -23.13 0.00
N VAL A 72 20.55 -22.96 -1.25
CA VAL A 72 20.27 -24.10 -2.15
C VAL A 72 21.55 -24.82 -2.53
N MET A 73 22.62 -24.07 -2.85
CA MET A 73 23.92 -24.64 -3.23
C MET A 73 24.60 -25.39 -2.07
N SER A 74 24.45 -24.91 -0.84
CA SER A 74 24.97 -25.63 0.34
C SER A 74 24.31 -26.99 0.53
N LYS A 75 23.04 -27.18 0.14
CA LYS A 75 22.33 -28.48 0.20
C LYS A 75 22.91 -29.51 -0.79
N VAL A 76 23.58 -29.05 -1.84
CA VAL A 76 24.29 -29.91 -2.81
C VAL A 76 25.80 -29.87 -2.61
N ASN A 77 26.24 -29.52 -1.37
CA ASN A 77 27.66 -29.46 -0.95
C ASN A 77 28.54 -28.46 -1.76
N ILE A 78 27.92 -27.45 -2.38
CA ILE A 78 28.66 -26.36 -3.04
C ILE A 78 28.63 -25.14 -2.11
N ILE A 79 29.78 -24.78 -1.56
CA ILE A 79 29.93 -23.61 -0.68
C ILE A 79 30.26 -22.40 -1.56
N LEU A 80 29.29 -21.47 -1.67
CA LEU A 80 29.47 -20.18 -2.33
C LEU A 80 29.60 -19.09 -1.25
N THR A 81 30.77 -18.46 -1.17
CA THR A 81 30.99 -17.27 -0.35
C THR A 81 30.84 -16.03 -1.23
N VAL A 82 29.66 -15.42 -1.19
CA VAL A 82 29.41 -14.15 -1.86
C VAL A 82 29.20 -13.09 -0.78
N PRO A 83 29.95 -11.97 -0.79
CA PRO A 83 29.74 -10.90 0.16
C PRO A 83 28.34 -10.30 0.00
N ALA A 84 27.68 -9.96 1.10
CA ALA A 84 26.46 -9.18 1.05
C ALA A 84 26.77 -7.77 0.53
N PHE A 85 25.93 -7.27 -0.36
CA PHE A 85 26.04 -5.90 -0.84
C PHE A 85 25.32 -4.97 0.15
N ASP A 86 26.05 -4.02 0.71
CA ASP A 86 25.48 -3.01 1.62
C ASP A 86 24.91 -1.84 0.83
N PHE A 87 23.81 -2.11 0.15
CA PHE A 87 23.03 -1.08 -0.52
C PHE A 87 21.87 -0.64 0.38
N LEU A 88 21.92 0.58 0.89
CA LEU A 88 20.75 1.20 1.50
C LEU A 88 19.65 1.33 0.44
N LEU A 89 18.44 0.85 0.75
CA LEU A 89 17.31 0.92 -0.16
C LEU A 89 16.90 2.38 -0.38
N PRO A 90 16.92 2.90 -1.63
CA PRO A 90 16.49 4.27 -1.89
C PRO A 90 15.00 4.45 -1.63
N ALA A 91 14.65 5.44 -0.80
CA ALA A 91 13.26 5.73 -0.51
C ALA A 91 12.44 6.00 -1.80
N GLY A 92 11.32 5.30 -1.94
CA GLY A 92 10.42 5.45 -3.08
C GLY A 92 10.83 4.71 -4.35
N ILE A 93 11.95 3.94 -4.39
CA ILE A 93 12.42 3.27 -5.62
C ILE A 93 11.33 2.39 -6.25
N SER A 94 10.57 1.66 -5.47
CA SER A 94 9.47 0.81 -5.95
C SER A 94 8.34 1.63 -6.57
N PHE A 95 8.02 2.79 -6.01
CA PHE A 95 6.94 3.66 -6.45
C PHE A 95 7.29 4.41 -7.74
N TYR A 96 8.42 5.14 -7.77
CA TYR A 96 8.79 5.88 -8.96
C TYR A 96 9.14 4.96 -10.15
N THR A 97 9.66 3.75 -9.89
CA THR A 97 9.89 2.76 -10.95
C THR A 97 8.58 2.36 -11.62
N PHE A 98 7.55 2.05 -10.85
CA PHE A 98 6.23 1.69 -11.40
C PHE A 98 5.59 2.87 -12.13
N GLN A 99 5.72 4.07 -11.60
CA GLN A 99 5.22 5.28 -12.25
C GLN A 99 5.92 5.54 -13.59
N ALA A 100 7.25 5.44 -13.65
CA ALA A 100 8.05 5.63 -14.87
C ALA A 100 7.76 4.54 -15.92
N LEU A 101 7.61 3.29 -15.50
CA LEU A 101 7.26 2.18 -16.38
C LEU A 101 5.83 2.29 -16.93
N SER A 102 4.89 2.83 -16.13
CA SER A 102 3.53 3.07 -16.63
C SER A 102 3.52 4.04 -17.80
N TYR A 103 4.33 5.12 -17.75
CA TYR A 103 4.48 6.04 -18.87
C TYR A 103 4.99 5.35 -20.15
N THR A 104 6.02 4.51 -20.05
CA THR A 104 6.52 3.75 -21.20
C THR A 104 5.42 2.90 -21.82
N MET A 105 4.60 2.24 -20.99
CA MET A 105 3.49 1.41 -21.48
C MET A 105 2.35 2.23 -22.07
N ASP A 106 2.01 3.36 -21.48
CA ASP A 106 0.93 4.23 -21.95
C ASP A 106 1.29 4.82 -23.34
N VAL A 107 2.54 5.23 -23.54
CA VAL A 107 3.04 5.65 -24.86
C VAL A 107 3.08 4.49 -25.87
N TYR A 108 3.53 3.30 -25.43
CA TYR A 108 3.54 2.09 -26.27
C TYR A 108 2.15 1.73 -26.80
N ARG A 109 1.13 1.84 -25.93
CA ARG A 109 -0.28 1.56 -26.29
C ARG A 109 -0.92 2.65 -27.13
N GLY A 110 -0.32 3.84 -27.14
CA GLY A 110 -0.92 5.03 -27.77
C GLY A 110 -1.97 5.73 -26.91
N ASP A 111 -2.05 5.40 -25.61
CA ASP A 111 -2.96 6.03 -24.66
C ASP A 111 -2.60 7.50 -24.44
N ILE A 112 -1.31 7.84 -24.55
CA ILE A 112 -0.78 9.21 -24.52
C ILE A 112 0.30 9.42 -25.58
N LYS A 113 0.53 10.69 -25.96
CA LYS A 113 1.71 11.10 -26.74
C LYS A 113 2.92 11.24 -25.81
N ALA A 114 4.13 10.99 -26.35
CA ALA A 114 5.34 11.21 -25.56
C ALA A 114 5.50 12.67 -25.19
N GLU A 115 5.85 12.93 -23.93
CA GLU A 115 6.18 14.26 -23.44
C GLU A 115 7.51 14.73 -24.05
N LYS A 116 7.50 15.93 -24.63
CA LYS A 116 8.67 16.50 -25.28
C LYS A 116 9.58 17.27 -24.33
N SER A 117 9.05 17.72 -23.20
CA SER A 117 9.80 18.45 -22.20
C SER A 117 10.36 17.51 -21.15
N LEU A 118 11.68 17.35 -21.12
CA LEU A 118 12.35 16.56 -20.08
C LEU A 118 12.05 17.10 -18.67
N GLY A 119 11.97 18.43 -18.51
CA GLY A 119 11.68 19.05 -17.22
C GLY A 119 10.28 18.69 -16.69
N LYS A 120 9.24 18.72 -17.56
CA LYS A 120 7.88 18.31 -17.18
C LYS A 120 7.83 16.80 -16.85
N TYR A 121 8.49 15.98 -17.65
CA TYR A 121 8.55 14.55 -17.40
C TYR A 121 9.31 14.22 -16.10
N ALA A 122 10.42 14.89 -15.86
CA ALA A 122 11.17 14.76 -14.61
C ALA A 122 10.35 15.19 -13.40
N LEU A 123 9.58 16.29 -13.52
CA LEU A 123 8.64 16.72 -12.48
C LEU A 123 7.56 15.65 -12.22
N PHE A 124 7.01 15.02 -13.27
CA PHE A 124 6.05 13.93 -13.14
C PHE A 124 6.62 12.77 -12.32
N VAL A 125 7.82 12.30 -12.64
CA VAL A 125 8.45 11.17 -11.95
C VAL A 125 8.85 11.53 -10.51
N SER A 126 9.29 12.78 -10.27
CA SER A 126 9.82 13.23 -8.98
C SER A 126 8.84 14.11 -8.19
N PHE A 127 7.55 14.13 -8.52
CA PHE A 127 6.58 14.99 -7.86
C PHE A 127 6.52 14.70 -6.36
N PHE A 128 7.03 15.62 -5.56
CA PHE A 128 7.41 15.39 -4.18
C PHE A 128 6.27 14.86 -3.27
N PRO A 129 4.98 15.28 -3.43
CA PRO A 129 3.95 14.81 -2.52
C PRO A 129 3.80 13.26 -2.54
N GLN A 130 3.93 12.65 -3.73
CA GLN A 130 3.68 11.22 -3.91
C GLN A 130 4.95 10.36 -3.98
N LEU A 131 6.14 11.00 -4.19
CA LEU A 131 7.37 10.34 -4.61
C LEU A 131 7.76 9.12 -3.77
N VAL A 132 7.56 9.17 -2.46
CA VAL A 132 8.12 8.17 -1.54
C VAL A 132 7.17 7.00 -1.30
N ALA A 133 5.91 7.27 -0.97
CA ALA A 133 4.88 6.27 -0.69
C ALA A 133 3.46 6.77 -1.04
N GLY A 134 3.33 7.77 -1.90
CA GLY A 134 2.05 8.31 -2.33
C GLY A 134 1.31 7.40 -3.34
N PRO A 135 0.17 7.87 -3.85
CA PRO A 135 -0.52 7.16 -4.92
C PRO A 135 0.39 6.99 -6.15
N ILE A 136 0.40 5.78 -6.74
CA ILE A 136 1.12 5.52 -7.99
C ILE A 136 0.30 6.11 -9.14
N GLU A 137 0.67 7.33 -9.54
CA GLU A 137 -0.07 8.07 -10.56
C GLU A 137 0.26 7.58 -11.97
N LYS A 138 -0.77 7.44 -12.78
CA LYS A 138 -0.60 7.18 -14.21
C LYS A 138 -0.28 8.48 -14.94
N SER A 139 0.51 8.38 -16.01
CA SER A 139 0.89 9.52 -16.82
C SER A 139 -0.31 10.28 -17.39
N LYS A 140 -1.36 9.58 -17.78
CA LYS A 140 -2.61 10.18 -18.30
C LYS A 140 -3.38 10.98 -17.25
N ASP A 141 -3.17 10.73 -15.96
CA ASP A 141 -3.93 11.36 -14.87
C ASP A 141 -3.19 12.55 -14.24
N LEU A 142 -1.85 12.54 -14.21
CA LEU A 142 -1.07 13.59 -13.59
C LEU A 142 -0.28 14.46 -14.58
N LEU A 143 0.34 13.85 -15.63
CA LEU A 143 1.28 14.56 -16.51
C LEU A 143 0.64 15.76 -17.24
N TYR A 144 -0.63 15.65 -17.64
CA TYR A 144 -1.33 16.74 -18.31
C TYR A 144 -1.54 17.95 -17.38
N GLN A 145 -1.68 17.72 -16.07
CA GLN A 145 -1.92 18.80 -15.10
C GLN A 145 -0.73 19.79 -15.03
N PHE A 146 0.48 19.36 -15.39
CA PHE A 146 1.65 20.26 -15.47
C PHE A 146 1.61 21.19 -16.68
N ASN A 147 0.63 21.05 -17.59
CA ASN A 147 0.39 21.97 -18.70
C ASN A 147 -0.68 23.02 -18.38
N GLU A 148 -1.41 22.85 -17.28
CA GLU A 148 -2.48 23.74 -16.87
C GLU A 148 -1.95 24.86 -15.96
N LYS A 149 -2.64 26.01 -16.02
CA LYS A 149 -2.36 27.10 -15.07
C LYS A 149 -3.17 26.85 -13.79
N HIS A 150 -2.48 26.79 -12.68
CA HIS A 150 -3.11 26.61 -11.38
C HIS A 150 -3.28 27.94 -10.68
N PHE A 151 -4.52 28.33 -10.41
CA PHE A 151 -4.85 29.52 -9.65
C PHE A 151 -5.15 29.15 -8.19
N PHE A 152 -4.91 30.08 -7.28
CA PHE A 152 -5.30 29.89 -5.89
C PHE A 152 -6.82 29.79 -5.76
N ASP A 153 -7.29 28.76 -5.06
CA ASP A 153 -8.68 28.56 -4.69
C ASP A 153 -8.75 28.27 -3.19
N TYR A 154 -9.44 29.13 -2.46
CA TYR A 154 -9.54 29.05 -1.00
C TYR A 154 -10.21 27.75 -0.54
N ASN A 155 -11.30 27.33 -1.21
CA ASN A 155 -12.03 26.13 -0.80
C ASN A 155 -11.21 24.86 -1.05
N ARG A 156 -10.51 24.80 -2.17
CA ARG A 156 -9.58 23.71 -2.50
C ARG A 156 -8.41 23.67 -1.51
N ALA A 157 -7.77 24.79 -1.25
CA ALA A 157 -6.66 24.88 -0.29
C ALA A 157 -7.11 24.49 1.12
N LYS A 158 -8.26 24.95 1.58
CA LYS A 158 -8.86 24.57 2.86
C LYS A 158 -9.15 23.07 2.93
N HIS A 159 -9.73 22.48 1.88
CA HIS A 159 -9.99 21.05 1.81
C HIS A 159 -8.68 20.25 1.89
N GLY A 160 -7.67 20.63 1.11
CA GLY A 160 -6.35 20.02 1.14
C GLY A 160 -5.69 20.07 2.53
N LEU A 161 -5.75 21.23 3.22
CA LEU A 161 -5.23 21.37 4.58
C LEU A 161 -5.98 20.48 5.60
N LEU A 162 -7.31 20.35 5.48
CA LEU A 162 -8.10 19.46 6.34
C LEU A 162 -7.77 18.00 6.08
N LEU A 163 -7.50 17.63 4.83
CA LEU A 163 -7.08 16.28 4.48
C LEU A 163 -5.70 15.97 5.06
N MET A 164 -4.76 16.91 4.98
CA MET A 164 -3.45 16.79 5.64
C MET A 164 -3.59 16.67 7.15
N LEU A 165 -4.44 17.49 7.77
CA LEU A 165 -4.68 17.45 9.21
C LEU A 165 -5.21 16.08 9.65
N TRP A 166 -6.15 15.50 8.90
CA TRP A 166 -6.64 14.13 9.13
C TRP A 166 -5.52 13.10 8.97
N GLY A 167 -4.66 13.26 7.97
CA GLY A 167 -3.48 12.42 7.81
C GLY A 167 -2.53 12.49 9.02
N PHE A 168 -2.28 13.67 9.58
CA PHE A 168 -1.48 13.81 10.81
C PHE A 168 -2.13 13.15 12.02
N VAL A 169 -3.46 13.24 12.18
CA VAL A 169 -4.18 12.48 13.21
C VAL A 169 -3.92 10.98 13.07
N GLN A 170 -4.09 10.42 11.87
CA GLN A 170 -3.87 9.00 11.63
C GLN A 170 -2.44 8.57 11.91
N LYS A 171 -1.43 9.37 11.49
CA LYS A 171 -0.01 9.03 11.69
C LYS A 171 0.40 9.20 13.15
N ILE A 172 0.32 10.41 13.67
CA ILE A 172 0.98 10.81 14.92
C ILE A 172 0.19 10.35 16.15
N LEU A 173 -1.13 10.39 16.10
CA LEU A 173 -1.96 10.00 17.25
C LEU A 173 -2.21 8.49 17.29
N ILE A 174 -2.37 7.85 16.12
CA ILE A 174 -2.88 6.50 16.05
C ILE A 174 -1.80 5.51 15.61
N ALA A 175 -1.28 5.61 14.39
CA ALA A 175 -0.37 4.61 13.83
C ALA A 175 0.90 4.43 14.66
N ASP A 176 1.56 5.53 15.05
CA ASP A 176 2.81 5.48 15.80
C ASP A 176 2.62 4.93 17.22
N ARG A 177 1.46 5.21 17.85
CA ARG A 177 1.11 4.63 19.14
C ARG A 177 0.80 3.13 19.06
N LEU A 178 0.03 2.71 18.07
CA LEU A 178 -0.24 1.29 17.83
C LEU A 178 1.04 0.51 17.55
N ALA A 179 2.02 1.14 16.86
CA ALA A 179 3.30 0.55 16.54
C ALA A 179 4.06 0.06 17.78
N ILE A 180 3.95 0.73 18.92
CA ILE A 180 4.64 0.36 20.16
C ILE A 180 4.22 -1.05 20.59
N LEU A 181 2.91 -1.29 20.74
CA LEU A 181 2.41 -2.61 21.15
C LEU A 181 2.72 -3.67 20.10
N VAL A 182 2.51 -3.36 18.82
CA VAL A 182 2.79 -4.28 17.72
C VAL A 182 4.26 -4.67 17.70
N ASN A 183 5.18 -3.72 17.81
CA ASN A 183 6.62 -3.98 17.81
C ASN A 183 7.02 -4.80 19.03
N THR A 184 6.48 -4.50 20.21
CA THR A 184 6.74 -5.27 21.44
C THR A 184 6.42 -6.75 21.25
N VAL A 185 5.26 -7.07 20.69
CA VAL A 185 4.82 -8.46 20.52
C VAL A 185 5.51 -9.15 19.33
N TYR A 186 5.57 -8.49 18.17
CA TYR A 186 6.10 -9.13 16.95
C TYR A 186 7.62 -9.25 16.92
N ASN A 187 8.35 -8.43 17.65
CA ASN A 187 9.81 -8.53 17.73
C ASN A 187 10.29 -9.60 18.77
N ALA A 188 9.39 -10.08 19.64
CA ALA A 188 9.67 -11.15 20.61
C ALA A 188 8.56 -12.24 20.57
N PRO A 189 8.37 -12.94 19.43
CA PRO A 189 7.22 -13.82 19.22
C PRO A 189 7.18 -15.05 20.12
N ASN A 190 8.29 -15.40 20.77
CA ASN A 190 8.36 -16.51 21.73
C ASN A 190 7.78 -16.15 23.11
N ASP A 191 7.73 -14.87 23.47
CA ASP A 191 7.39 -14.39 24.80
C ASP A 191 5.88 -14.18 24.97
N TYR A 192 5.12 -14.07 23.86
CA TYR A 192 3.71 -13.75 23.86
C TYR A 192 2.85 -14.90 23.35
N ARG A 193 1.60 -14.99 23.86
CA ARG A 193 0.68 -16.09 23.52
C ARG A 193 -0.78 -15.62 23.48
N GLY A 194 -1.61 -16.38 22.76
CA GLY A 194 -3.06 -16.26 22.75
C GLY A 194 -3.56 -14.86 22.40
N PHE A 195 -4.39 -14.30 23.29
CA PHE A 195 -5.02 -12.99 23.06
C PHE A 195 -4.05 -11.82 22.98
N GLN A 196 -2.83 -11.91 23.53
CA GLN A 196 -1.78 -10.90 23.36
C GLN A 196 -1.40 -10.75 21.88
N ILE A 197 -1.22 -11.89 21.19
CA ILE A 197 -0.90 -11.94 19.77
C ILE A 197 -2.10 -11.51 18.93
N VAL A 198 -3.31 -11.99 19.26
CA VAL A 198 -4.54 -11.58 18.56
C VAL A 198 -4.71 -10.06 18.63
N LEU A 199 -4.55 -9.47 19.80
CA LEU A 199 -4.65 -8.03 20.00
C LEU A 199 -3.59 -7.29 19.17
N ALA A 200 -2.33 -7.75 19.20
CA ALA A 200 -1.25 -7.14 18.43
C ALA A 200 -1.50 -7.23 16.92
N THR A 201 -2.10 -8.32 16.42
CA THR A 201 -2.43 -8.49 15.00
C THR A 201 -3.56 -7.54 14.59
N VAL A 202 -4.62 -7.43 15.40
CA VAL A 202 -5.69 -6.43 15.18
C VAL A 202 -5.13 -5.01 15.23
N PHE A 203 -4.26 -4.69 16.18
CA PHE A 203 -3.60 -3.38 16.25
C PHE A 203 -2.75 -3.12 15.01
N PHE A 204 -2.06 -4.14 14.49
CA PHE A 204 -1.30 -4.04 13.26
C PHE A 204 -2.18 -3.73 12.05
N ALA A 205 -3.36 -4.35 11.93
CA ALA A 205 -4.30 -4.02 10.86
C ALA A 205 -4.66 -2.52 10.83
N PHE A 206 -4.94 -1.93 12.01
CA PHE A 206 -5.21 -0.49 12.10
C PHE A 206 -3.94 0.36 11.97
N GLN A 207 -2.81 -0.09 12.49
CA GLN A 207 -1.52 0.58 12.32
C GLN A 207 -1.17 0.74 10.84
N ILE A 208 -1.11 -0.35 10.07
CA ILE A 208 -0.75 -0.32 8.65
C ILE A 208 -1.74 0.51 7.83
N TYR A 209 -3.03 0.44 8.17
CA TYR A 209 -4.04 1.26 7.53
C TYR A 209 -3.82 2.74 7.80
N CYS A 210 -3.70 3.13 9.07
CA CYS A 210 -3.52 4.54 9.45
C CYS A 210 -2.18 5.10 8.96
N ASP A 211 -1.09 4.31 9.04
CA ASP A 211 0.24 4.73 8.59
C ASP A 211 0.24 5.03 7.08
N PHE A 212 -0.35 4.14 6.27
CA PHE A 212 -0.31 4.30 4.82
C PHE A 212 -1.41 5.22 4.28
N SER A 213 -2.61 5.20 4.87
CA SER A 213 -3.66 6.16 4.47
C SER A 213 -3.29 7.58 4.85
N SER A 214 -2.60 7.79 5.97
CA SER A 214 -2.11 9.09 6.40
C SER A 214 -1.15 9.71 5.38
N TYR A 215 -0.16 8.94 4.93
CA TYR A 215 0.75 9.41 3.88
C TYR A 215 0.00 9.79 2.60
N SER A 216 -0.92 8.92 2.15
CA SER A 216 -1.72 9.19 0.95
C SER A 216 -2.59 10.44 1.10
N ASP A 217 -3.18 10.66 2.27
CA ASP A 217 -4.02 11.84 2.53
C ASP A 217 -3.19 13.12 2.65
N ILE A 218 -2.01 13.06 3.31
CA ILE A 218 -1.07 14.21 3.36
C ILE A 218 -0.58 14.55 1.95
N ALA A 219 -0.19 13.54 1.16
CA ALA A 219 0.28 13.74 -0.22
C ALA A 219 -0.80 14.37 -1.11
N ARG A 220 -2.04 13.85 -1.02
CA ARG A 220 -3.19 14.37 -1.76
C ARG A 220 -3.54 15.78 -1.31
N GLY A 221 -3.56 16.03 -0.01
CA GLY A 221 -3.83 17.35 0.54
C GLY A 221 -2.80 18.37 0.13
N ALA A 222 -1.51 18.05 0.19
CA ALA A 222 -0.42 18.92 -0.25
C ALA A 222 -0.53 19.23 -1.76
N ALA A 223 -0.80 18.23 -2.59
CA ALA A 223 -1.02 18.42 -4.02
C ALA A 223 -2.25 19.31 -4.27
N GLU A 224 -3.33 19.12 -3.55
CA GLU A 224 -4.57 19.88 -3.69
C GLU A 224 -4.39 21.36 -3.33
N VAL A 225 -3.61 21.66 -2.29
CA VAL A 225 -3.24 23.07 -1.95
C VAL A 225 -2.53 23.74 -3.13
N MET A 226 -1.64 23.02 -3.82
CA MET A 226 -0.91 23.52 -4.99
C MET A 226 -1.75 23.55 -6.28
N GLY A 227 -2.96 22.97 -6.26
CA GLY A 227 -3.83 22.91 -7.43
C GLY A 227 -3.83 21.59 -8.20
N PHE A 228 -3.04 20.61 -7.77
CA PHE A 228 -2.96 19.29 -8.39
C PHE A 228 -3.92 18.30 -7.74
N ARG A 229 -4.36 17.31 -8.51
CA ARG A 229 -5.22 16.23 -8.04
C ARG A 229 -4.48 14.92 -8.12
N LEU A 230 -4.40 14.21 -6.98
CA LEU A 230 -3.88 12.86 -6.90
C LEU A 230 -5.00 11.85 -6.63
N SER A 231 -4.78 10.63 -7.09
CA SER A 231 -5.72 9.52 -6.94
C SER A 231 -5.88 9.09 -5.47
N LYS A 232 -7.04 8.52 -5.14
CA LYS A 232 -7.26 7.90 -3.83
C LYS A 232 -6.57 6.54 -3.78
N ASN A 233 -5.94 6.24 -2.63
CA ASN A 233 -5.38 4.92 -2.36
C ASN A 233 -6.27 4.05 -1.46
N PHE A 234 -7.13 4.66 -0.65
CA PHE A 234 -7.99 3.96 0.31
C PHE A 234 -9.41 4.48 0.27
N GLU A 235 -10.37 3.54 0.41
CA GLU A 235 -11.79 3.85 0.50
C GLU A 235 -12.49 2.90 1.49
N ASN A 236 -12.31 3.15 2.79
CA ASN A 236 -12.89 2.39 3.89
C ASN A 236 -12.70 0.86 3.74
N PRO A 237 -11.46 0.35 3.60
CA PRO A 237 -11.20 -1.02 3.19
C PRO A 237 -11.70 -2.08 4.17
N TYR A 238 -11.70 -1.80 5.47
CA TYR A 238 -12.15 -2.74 6.50
C TYR A 238 -13.68 -2.88 6.62
N PHE A 239 -14.45 -2.12 5.84
CA PHE A 239 -15.89 -2.32 5.65
C PHE A 239 -16.23 -3.21 4.44
N SER A 240 -15.25 -3.84 3.84
CA SER A 240 -15.42 -4.71 2.68
C SER A 240 -16.09 -6.03 3.05
N ARG A 241 -17.04 -6.47 2.24
CA ARG A 241 -17.82 -7.71 2.43
C ARG A 241 -17.20 -8.93 1.71
N SER A 242 -16.08 -8.73 1.03
CA SER A 242 -15.32 -9.78 0.35
C SER A 242 -13.88 -9.35 0.12
N ILE A 243 -12.97 -10.31 -0.04
CA ILE A 243 -11.55 -10.04 -0.38
C ILE A 243 -11.42 -9.26 -1.69
N LYS A 244 -12.30 -9.54 -2.66
CA LYS A 244 -12.31 -8.80 -3.93
C LYS A 244 -12.72 -7.34 -3.76
N GLU A 245 -13.66 -7.06 -2.87
CA GLU A 245 -14.05 -5.69 -2.50
C GLU A 245 -12.94 -5.01 -1.69
N PHE A 246 -12.28 -5.73 -0.77
CA PHE A 246 -11.14 -5.21 -0.01
C PHE A 246 -10.06 -4.66 -0.95
N TRP A 247 -9.63 -5.40 -1.97
CA TRP A 247 -8.62 -4.96 -2.94
C TRP A 247 -9.09 -3.85 -3.90
N ARG A 248 -10.38 -3.59 -4.00
CA ARG A 248 -10.89 -2.40 -4.68
C ARG A 248 -10.80 -1.14 -3.84
N ARG A 249 -10.67 -1.29 -2.51
CA ARG A 249 -10.67 -0.23 -1.52
C ARG A 249 -9.31 -0.04 -0.82
N TRP A 250 -8.43 -1.02 -0.92
CA TRP A 250 -7.08 -1.03 -0.37
C TRP A 250 -6.05 -0.84 -1.48
N HIS A 251 -5.12 0.13 -1.28
CA HIS A 251 -4.03 0.42 -2.21
C HIS A 251 -4.48 0.44 -3.67
N ILE A 252 -5.50 1.26 -3.94
CA ILE A 252 -6.27 1.28 -5.19
C ILE A 252 -5.35 1.49 -6.41
N THR A 253 -4.37 2.40 -6.27
CA THR A 253 -3.47 2.74 -7.38
C THR A 253 -2.52 1.59 -7.72
N LEU A 254 -1.99 0.86 -6.73
CA LEU A 254 -1.18 -0.34 -6.96
C LEU A 254 -2.00 -1.46 -7.59
N SER A 255 -3.19 -1.72 -7.05
CA SER A 255 -4.14 -2.71 -7.59
C SER A 255 -4.51 -2.38 -9.03
N GLY A 256 -4.72 -1.09 -9.33
CA GLY A 256 -4.95 -0.59 -10.69
C GLY A 256 -3.74 -0.79 -11.60
N TRP A 257 -2.53 -0.53 -11.08
CA TRP A 257 -1.29 -0.73 -11.83
C TRP A 257 -1.11 -2.20 -12.23
N PHE A 258 -1.19 -3.12 -11.28
CA PHE A 258 -1.07 -4.56 -11.58
C PHE A 258 -2.17 -5.05 -12.51
N LYS A 259 -3.38 -4.55 -12.39
CA LYS A 259 -4.49 -4.87 -13.29
C LYS A 259 -4.18 -4.46 -14.72
N ASP A 260 -3.70 -3.24 -14.93
CA ASP A 260 -3.52 -2.67 -16.27
C ASP A 260 -2.21 -3.13 -16.93
N TYR A 261 -1.14 -3.30 -16.15
CA TYR A 261 0.19 -3.58 -16.71
C TYR A 261 0.66 -5.03 -16.52
N LEU A 262 -0.07 -5.85 -15.74
CA LEU A 262 0.25 -7.27 -15.59
C LEU A 262 -0.96 -8.17 -15.92
N TYR A 263 -2.12 -7.98 -15.28
CA TYR A 263 -3.26 -8.87 -15.45
C TYR A 263 -3.83 -8.86 -16.87
N PHE A 264 -4.07 -7.69 -17.45
CA PHE A 264 -4.61 -7.58 -18.80
C PHE A 264 -3.61 -8.04 -19.90
N PRO A 265 -2.31 -7.72 -19.84
CA PRO A 265 -1.33 -8.29 -20.78
C PRO A 265 -1.24 -9.81 -20.75
N LEU A 266 -1.44 -10.45 -19.58
CA LEU A 266 -1.53 -11.92 -19.47
C LEU A 266 -2.81 -12.53 -20.08
N GLY A 267 -3.71 -11.66 -20.59
CA GLY A 267 -4.99 -12.05 -21.19
C GLY A 267 -6.20 -11.91 -20.25
N GLY A 268 -6.01 -11.51 -19.01
CA GLY A 268 -7.11 -11.34 -18.05
C GLY A 268 -7.95 -12.60 -17.87
N SER A 269 -9.28 -12.45 -17.88
CA SER A 269 -10.25 -13.56 -17.86
C SER A 269 -10.77 -13.96 -19.26
N ARG A 270 -10.28 -13.31 -20.34
CA ARG A 270 -10.77 -13.53 -21.72
C ARG A 270 -10.52 -14.94 -22.25
N ARG A 271 -9.50 -15.63 -21.71
CA ARG A 271 -9.11 -16.99 -22.10
C ARG A 271 -9.68 -18.08 -21.18
N GLY A 272 -10.84 -17.81 -20.55
CA GLY A 272 -11.54 -18.72 -19.65
C GLY A 272 -11.24 -18.53 -18.18
N LYS A 273 -12.09 -19.11 -17.29
CA LYS A 273 -12.02 -18.93 -15.84
C LYS A 273 -10.70 -19.45 -15.26
N PHE A 274 -10.24 -20.62 -15.66
CA PHE A 274 -9.01 -21.23 -15.12
C PHE A 274 -7.78 -20.36 -15.40
N ARG A 275 -7.63 -19.86 -16.64
CA ARG A 275 -6.55 -18.92 -16.97
C ARG A 275 -6.68 -17.62 -16.18
N GLY A 276 -7.89 -17.15 -15.93
CA GLY A 276 -8.15 -16.00 -15.07
C GLY A 276 -7.64 -16.20 -13.64
N TYR A 277 -7.85 -17.38 -13.07
CA TYR A 277 -7.35 -17.73 -11.73
C TYR A 277 -5.82 -17.76 -11.66
N ILE A 278 -5.16 -18.35 -12.67
CA ILE A 278 -3.69 -18.33 -12.76
C ILE A 278 -3.20 -16.89 -12.84
N ASN A 279 -3.81 -16.04 -13.65
CA ASN A 279 -3.41 -14.64 -13.79
C ASN A 279 -3.60 -13.86 -12.46
N VAL A 280 -4.65 -14.14 -11.70
CA VAL A 280 -4.85 -13.59 -10.35
C VAL A 280 -3.72 -14.02 -9.41
N MET A 281 -3.36 -15.31 -9.40
CA MET A 281 -2.25 -15.81 -8.58
C MET A 281 -0.93 -15.15 -8.96
N ILE A 282 -0.62 -15.02 -10.24
CA ILE A 282 0.60 -14.33 -10.72
C ILE A 282 0.64 -12.88 -10.23
N VAL A 283 -0.48 -12.15 -10.32
CA VAL A 283 -0.60 -10.77 -9.87
C VAL A 283 -0.33 -10.67 -8.37
N PHE A 284 -0.92 -11.54 -7.55
CA PHE A 284 -0.74 -11.47 -6.10
C PHE A 284 0.66 -11.92 -5.65
N LEU A 285 1.25 -12.92 -6.30
CA LEU A 285 2.64 -13.31 -6.05
C LEU A 285 3.61 -12.17 -6.42
N ALA A 286 3.39 -11.51 -7.57
CA ALA A 286 4.17 -10.35 -7.97
C ALA A 286 3.98 -9.17 -7.01
N SER A 287 2.75 -8.94 -6.51
CA SER A 287 2.47 -7.93 -5.49
C SER A 287 3.18 -8.23 -4.18
N GLY A 288 3.19 -9.50 -3.74
CA GLY A 288 3.93 -9.91 -2.55
C GLY A 288 5.44 -9.62 -2.69
N LEU A 289 6.05 -10.05 -3.78
CA LEU A 289 7.46 -9.74 -4.08
C LEU A 289 7.72 -8.23 -4.14
N TRP A 290 6.80 -7.44 -4.71
CA TRP A 290 6.95 -5.99 -4.79
C TRP A 290 7.03 -5.35 -3.39
N HIS A 291 6.29 -5.86 -2.42
CA HIS A 291 6.33 -5.36 -1.03
C HIS A 291 7.68 -5.64 -0.37
N GLY A 292 8.24 -6.83 -0.51
CA GLY A 292 9.50 -7.12 0.15
C GLY A 292 10.21 -8.35 -0.40
N ALA A 293 11.54 -8.34 -0.28
CA ALA A 293 12.41 -9.43 -0.69
C ALA A 293 12.50 -10.50 0.41
N ALA A 294 11.36 -11.10 0.79
CA ALA A 294 11.29 -12.18 1.76
C ALA A 294 10.11 -13.12 1.44
N ILE A 295 10.26 -14.39 1.85
CA ILE A 295 9.28 -15.45 1.55
C ILE A 295 7.91 -15.19 2.21
N ASN A 296 7.88 -14.56 3.38
CA ASN A 296 6.66 -14.19 4.07
C ASN A 296 5.77 -13.23 3.24
N PHE A 297 6.34 -12.29 2.47
CA PHE A 297 5.58 -11.46 1.54
C PHE A 297 5.00 -12.26 0.37
N VAL A 298 5.76 -13.24 -0.13
CA VAL A 298 5.27 -14.15 -1.19
C VAL A 298 4.09 -14.97 -0.68
N ILE A 299 4.17 -15.49 0.56
CA ILE A 299 3.07 -16.23 1.20
C ILE A 299 1.87 -15.32 1.43
N TRP A 300 2.07 -14.07 1.89
CA TRP A 300 1.00 -13.09 2.01
C TRP A 300 0.27 -12.88 0.67
N GLY A 301 1.03 -12.69 -0.42
CA GLY A 301 0.46 -12.59 -1.76
C GLY A 301 -0.28 -13.86 -2.18
N ALA A 302 0.30 -15.04 -1.94
CA ALA A 302 -0.34 -16.33 -2.24
C ALA A 302 -1.67 -16.50 -1.50
N LEU A 303 -1.75 -16.11 -0.21
CA LEU A 303 -2.98 -16.14 0.57
C LEU A 303 -4.07 -15.28 -0.05
N HIS A 304 -3.77 -14.02 -0.36
CA HIS A 304 -4.74 -13.13 -0.99
C HIS A 304 -5.21 -13.60 -2.36
N GLY A 305 -4.29 -14.12 -3.19
CA GLY A 305 -4.62 -14.74 -4.46
C GLY A 305 -5.55 -15.95 -4.27
N THR A 306 -5.21 -16.83 -3.33
CA THR A 306 -6.00 -18.01 -2.97
C THR A 306 -7.39 -17.64 -2.46
N TYR A 307 -7.49 -16.66 -1.55
CA TYR A 307 -8.78 -16.17 -1.05
C TYR A 307 -9.68 -15.67 -2.19
N GLN A 308 -9.14 -14.93 -3.18
CA GLN A 308 -9.94 -14.47 -4.31
C GLN A 308 -10.39 -15.63 -5.20
N VAL A 309 -9.49 -16.56 -5.52
CA VAL A 309 -9.79 -17.71 -6.38
C VAL A 309 -10.84 -18.62 -5.71
N LEU A 310 -10.63 -18.97 -4.43
CA LEU A 310 -11.59 -19.79 -3.68
C LEU A 310 -12.92 -19.06 -3.50
N GLY A 311 -12.91 -17.76 -3.25
CA GLY A 311 -14.12 -16.95 -3.15
C GLY A 311 -14.96 -16.95 -4.43
N ASP A 312 -14.32 -16.98 -5.60
CA ASP A 312 -15.00 -17.08 -6.89
C ASP A 312 -15.45 -18.54 -7.20
N ILE A 313 -14.63 -19.55 -6.86
CA ILE A 313 -14.99 -20.98 -7.05
C ILE A 313 -16.19 -21.38 -6.18
N PHE A 314 -16.19 -21.00 -4.90
CA PHE A 314 -17.24 -21.33 -3.96
C PHE A 314 -18.44 -20.40 -3.99
N LYS A 315 -18.45 -19.39 -4.84
CA LYS A 315 -19.57 -18.46 -4.99
C LYS A 315 -20.89 -19.18 -5.28
N PRO A 316 -20.99 -20.12 -6.26
CA PRO A 316 -22.25 -20.81 -6.55
C PRO A 316 -22.73 -21.67 -5.37
N ALA A 317 -21.82 -22.36 -4.67
CA ALA A 317 -22.16 -23.16 -3.50
C ALA A 317 -22.71 -22.29 -2.36
N ARG A 318 -22.08 -21.14 -2.11
CA ARG A 318 -22.55 -20.17 -1.12
C ARG A 318 -23.94 -19.63 -1.47
N GLU A 319 -24.17 -19.26 -2.73
CA GLU A 319 -25.49 -18.79 -3.21
C GLU A 319 -26.56 -19.86 -3.04
N LYS A 320 -26.23 -21.14 -3.30
CA LYS A 320 -27.12 -22.28 -3.07
C LYS A 320 -27.46 -22.44 -1.59
N LEU A 321 -26.46 -22.37 -0.70
CA LEU A 321 -26.68 -22.43 0.76
C LEU A 321 -27.58 -21.27 1.24
N VAL A 322 -27.31 -20.05 0.79
CA VAL A 322 -28.14 -18.87 1.09
C VAL A 322 -29.59 -19.11 0.66
N SER A 323 -29.81 -19.70 -0.50
CA SER A 323 -31.15 -20.03 -1.00
C SER A 323 -31.83 -21.13 -0.19
N ILE A 324 -31.11 -22.25 0.11
CA ILE A 324 -31.64 -23.37 0.89
C ILE A 324 -32.07 -22.92 2.29
N PHE A 325 -31.22 -22.14 2.97
CA PHE A 325 -31.50 -21.66 4.31
C PHE A 325 -32.31 -20.37 4.35
N LYS A 326 -32.80 -19.90 3.18
CA LYS A 326 -33.59 -18.65 3.01
C LYS A 326 -32.98 -17.47 3.77
N ILE A 327 -31.63 -17.35 3.73
CA ILE A 327 -30.90 -16.30 4.45
C ILE A 327 -31.18 -14.95 3.77
N LYS A 328 -31.66 -13.99 4.53
CA LYS A 328 -31.85 -12.60 4.07
C LYS A 328 -30.48 -11.92 3.99
N THR A 329 -29.98 -11.68 2.77
CA THR A 329 -28.63 -11.11 2.53
C THR A 329 -28.56 -9.59 2.61
N ASP A 330 -29.70 -8.92 2.61
CA ASP A 330 -29.85 -7.47 2.71
C ASP A 330 -29.87 -6.93 4.14
N VAL A 331 -30.08 -7.80 5.13
CA VAL A 331 -30.12 -7.43 6.55
C VAL A 331 -28.73 -7.05 7.09
N LEU A 332 -28.72 -6.14 8.06
CA LEU A 332 -27.50 -5.62 8.67
C LEU A 332 -26.61 -6.74 9.27
N GLY A 333 -27.21 -7.71 9.97
CA GLY A 333 -26.49 -8.82 10.58
C GLY A 333 -25.68 -9.64 9.57
N TYR A 334 -26.26 -9.94 8.38
CA TYR A 334 -25.52 -10.66 7.32
C TYR A 334 -24.39 -9.81 6.74
N LYS A 335 -24.60 -8.51 6.57
CA LYS A 335 -23.55 -7.58 6.11
C LYS A 335 -22.40 -7.50 7.10
N ILE A 336 -22.70 -7.40 8.41
CA ILE A 336 -21.68 -7.41 9.47
C ILE A 336 -20.90 -8.73 9.45
N PHE A 337 -21.59 -9.87 9.36
CA PHE A 337 -20.94 -11.17 9.25
C PHE A 337 -19.95 -11.25 8.07
N GLN A 338 -20.33 -10.74 6.89
CA GLN A 338 -19.43 -10.67 5.73
C GLN A 338 -18.21 -9.77 5.97
N VAL A 339 -18.42 -8.60 6.59
CA VAL A 339 -17.33 -7.67 6.94
C VAL A 339 -16.37 -8.32 7.93
N LEU A 340 -16.87 -8.92 9.01
CA LEU A 340 -16.05 -9.59 10.02
C LEU A 340 -15.26 -10.77 9.42
N THR A 341 -15.90 -11.60 8.60
CA THR A 341 -15.22 -12.72 7.93
C THR A 341 -14.10 -12.21 7.01
N THR A 342 -14.37 -11.15 6.26
CA THR A 342 -13.37 -10.54 5.37
C THR A 342 -12.22 -9.96 6.19
N PHE A 343 -12.53 -9.24 7.27
CA PHE A 343 -11.52 -8.66 8.18
C PHE A 343 -10.62 -9.75 8.78
N ILE A 344 -11.20 -10.82 9.32
CA ILE A 344 -10.43 -11.94 9.91
C ILE A 344 -9.48 -12.57 8.88
N LEU A 345 -9.92 -12.79 7.64
CA LEU A 345 -9.06 -13.35 6.59
C LEU A 345 -7.90 -12.40 6.24
N VAL A 346 -8.18 -11.11 6.15
CA VAL A 346 -7.16 -10.08 5.88
C VAL A 346 -6.21 -9.95 7.06
N ASP A 347 -6.74 -9.92 8.28
CA ASP A 347 -5.96 -9.81 9.52
C ASP A 347 -5.04 -11.02 9.71
N PHE A 348 -5.50 -12.23 9.41
CA PHE A 348 -4.64 -13.42 9.37
C PHE A 348 -3.51 -13.29 8.35
N ALA A 349 -3.77 -12.76 7.17
CA ALA A 349 -2.73 -12.53 6.16
C ALA A 349 -1.72 -11.45 6.61
N TRP A 350 -2.15 -10.46 7.39
CA TRP A 350 -1.25 -9.45 7.95
C TRP A 350 -0.18 -10.02 8.88
N ILE A 351 -0.40 -11.20 9.50
CA ILE A 351 0.65 -11.89 10.29
C ILE A 351 1.91 -12.09 9.44
N PHE A 352 1.75 -12.60 8.22
CA PHE A 352 2.90 -12.83 7.33
C PHE A 352 3.53 -11.52 6.84
N PHE A 353 2.73 -10.47 6.70
CA PHE A 353 3.25 -9.17 6.28
C PHE A 353 4.10 -8.50 7.38
N ARG A 354 3.70 -8.64 8.67
CA ARG A 354 4.39 -8.00 9.80
C ARG A 354 5.53 -8.84 10.37
N ALA A 355 5.46 -10.14 10.30
CA ALA A 355 6.48 -11.02 10.89
C ALA A 355 7.85 -10.78 10.25
N GLY A 356 8.90 -10.76 11.06
CA GLY A 356 10.27 -10.54 10.63
C GLY A 356 10.80 -11.66 9.72
N SER A 357 10.28 -12.88 9.88
CA SER A 357 10.62 -14.04 9.06
C SER A 357 9.43 -15.01 8.95
N PHE A 358 9.52 -15.96 8.01
CA PHE A 358 8.53 -17.04 7.92
C PHE A 358 8.53 -17.93 9.18
N THR A 359 9.68 -18.09 9.84
CA THR A 359 9.78 -18.82 11.10
C THR A 359 9.02 -18.09 12.21
N ASP A 360 9.19 -16.78 12.32
CA ASP A 360 8.43 -15.97 13.29
C ASP A 360 6.93 -16.04 13.03
N ALA A 361 6.51 -15.96 11.78
CA ALA A 361 5.09 -16.12 11.43
C ALA A 361 4.52 -17.47 11.90
N LYS A 362 5.27 -18.58 11.75
CA LYS A 362 4.85 -19.89 12.26
C LYS A 362 4.76 -19.91 13.79
N ILE A 363 5.72 -19.30 14.50
CA ILE A 363 5.70 -19.20 15.96
C ILE A 363 4.49 -18.38 16.41
N ILE A 364 4.24 -17.23 15.79
CA ILE A 364 3.09 -16.38 16.07
C ILE A 364 1.78 -17.15 15.91
N ILE A 365 1.60 -17.86 14.78
CA ILE A 365 0.38 -18.64 14.53
C ILE A 365 0.22 -19.78 15.55
N LYS A 366 1.31 -20.48 15.88
CA LYS A 366 1.29 -21.54 16.90
C LYS A 366 0.90 -20.99 18.29
N ASN A 367 1.56 -19.91 18.69
CA ASN A 367 1.34 -19.30 20.01
C ASN A 367 -0.01 -18.61 20.13
N MET A 368 -0.59 -18.09 19.02
CA MET A 368 -1.92 -17.51 18.97
C MET A 368 -3.03 -18.51 19.37
N MET A 369 -2.82 -19.81 19.17
CA MET A 369 -3.80 -20.84 19.50
C MET A 369 -3.94 -21.10 21.01
N THR A 370 -3.11 -20.48 21.85
CA THR A 370 -3.20 -20.60 23.32
C THR A 370 -4.38 -19.80 23.84
N PHE A 371 -5.23 -20.42 24.67
CA PHE A 371 -6.36 -19.74 25.27
C PHE A 371 -5.96 -19.10 26.62
N ASN A 372 -5.91 -17.77 26.69
CA ASN A 372 -5.52 -17.00 27.87
C ASN A 372 -6.37 -15.72 28.07
N PRO A 373 -7.68 -15.84 28.33
CA PRO A 373 -8.58 -14.68 28.44
C PRO A 373 -8.31 -13.78 29.66
N TRP A 374 -7.58 -14.27 30.65
CA TRP A 374 -7.24 -13.53 31.88
C TRP A 374 -6.38 -12.29 31.66
N ILE A 375 -5.75 -12.14 30.48
CA ILE A 375 -4.99 -10.93 30.14
C ILE A 375 -5.83 -9.64 30.22
N PHE A 376 -7.16 -9.76 30.05
CA PHE A 376 -8.09 -8.62 30.14
C PHE A 376 -8.43 -8.26 31.60
N THR A 377 -8.11 -9.11 32.58
CA THR A 377 -8.46 -8.92 33.99
C THR A 377 -7.26 -8.85 34.93
N ASP A 378 -6.12 -9.41 34.55
CA ASP A 378 -4.90 -9.46 35.37
C ASP A 378 -3.95 -8.27 35.14
N GLY A 379 -4.32 -7.32 34.27
CA GLY A 379 -3.51 -6.15 33.92
C GLY A 379 -2.32 -6.43 32.99
N SER A 380 -2.12 -7.66 32.55
CA SER A 380 -1.01 -8.02 31.65
C SER A 380 -1.13 -7.36 30.26
N ILE A 381 -2.35 -6.94 29.87
CA ILE A 381 -2.61 -6.18 28.66
C ILE A 381 -1.85 -4.83 28.63
N PHE A 382 -1.60 -4.22 29.78
CA PHE A 382 -0.84 -2.96 29.89
C PHE A 382 0.68 -3.18 29.98
N LYS A 383 1.15 -4.43 29.86
CA LYS A 383 2.58 -4.79 29.78
C LYS A 383 3.05 -5.06 28.36
N LEU A 384 2.20 -4.79 27.37
CA LEU A 384 2.51 -4.97 25.96
C LEU A 384 3.15 -3.71 25.32
N GLY A 385 3.94 -2.97 26.10
CA GLY A 385 4.65 -1.77 25.65
C GLY A 385 3.88 -0.47 25.79
N LEU A 386 2.57 -0.51 26.04
CA LEU A 386 1.74 0.65 26.31
C LEU A 386 1.26 0.64 27.77
N ASP A 387 1.32 1.78 28.43
CA ASP A 387 0.66 1.95 29.72
C ASP A 387 -0.88 2.01 29.55
N SER A 388 -1.61 2.07 30.66
CA SER A 388 -3.07 2.07 30.61
C SER A 388 -3.63 3.28 29.88
N LYS A 389 -3.02 4.46 30.00
CA LYS A 389 -3.49 5.68 29.34
C LYS A 389 -3.29 5.60 27.82
N ASP A 390 -2.09 5.22 27.39
CA ASP A 390 -1.75 5.07 25.98
C ASP A 390 -2.55 3.95 25.33
N PHE A 391 -2.83 2.86 26.06
CA PHE A 391 -3.70 1.80 25.58
C PHE A 391 -5.13 2.30 25.32
N PHE A 392 -5.73 3.03 26.27
CA PHE A 392 -7.07 3.59 26.07
C PHE A 392 -7.12 4.65 24.96
N ILE A 393 -6.09 5.48 24.81
CA ILE A 393 -5.98 6.42 23.67
C ILE A 393 -5.90 5.64 22.35
N SER A 394 -5.16 4.51 22.31
CA SER A 394 -5.10 3.63 21.14
C SER A 394 -6.46 3.08 20.74
N ILE A 395 -7.22 2.57 21.70
CA ILE A 395 -8.59 2.06 21.46
C ILE A 395 -9.50 3.19 20.98
N LEU A 396 -9.46 4.36 21.63
CA LEU A 396 -10.22 5.53 21.21
C LEU A 396 -9.86 5.94 19.77
N GLY A 397 -8.57 5.92 19.42
CA GLY A 397 -8.10 6.19 18.07
C GLY A 397 -8.69 5.22 17.04
N ILE A 398 -8.68 3.92 17.33
CA ILE A 398 -9.30 2.89 16.47
C ILE A 398 -10.81 3.17 16.31
N VAL A 399 -11.51 3.46 17.40
CA VAL A 399 -12.96 3.77 17.37
C VAL A 399 -13.23 5.01 16.51
N ILE A 400 -12.42 6.07 16.65
CA ILE A 400 -12.54 7.28 15.82
C ILE A 400 -12.33 6.94 14.34
N VAL A 401 -11.33 6.15 13.98
CA VAL A 401 -11.09 5.73 12.59
C VAL A 401 -12.29 4.95 12.04
N ILE A 402 -12.82 4.00 12.81
CA ILE A 402 -14.01 3.22 12.42
C ILE A 402 -15.21 4.16 12.21
N ALA A 403 -15.47 5.08 13.15
CA ALA A 403 -16.57 6.02 13.07
C ALA A 403 -16.45 6.97 11.86
N VAL A 404 -15.26 7.54 11.64
CA VAL A 404 -14.96 8.39 10.48
C VAL A 404 -15.19 7.63 9.18
N ASN A 405 -14.66 6.41 9.06
CA ASN A 405 -14.85 5.58 7.89
C ASN A 405 -16.33 5.20 7.66
N ALA A 406 -17.08 4.92 8.72
CA ALA A 406 -18.51 4.64 8.64
C ALA A 406 -19.28 5.86 8.11
N ILE A 407 -19.00 7.05 8.63
CA ILE A 407 -19.64 8.30 8.19
C ILE A 407 -19.26 8.60 6.74
N GLN A 408 -17.97 8.46 6.37
CA GLN A 408 -17.48 8.72 5.02
C GLN A 408 -18.05 7.78 3.95
N THR A 409 -18.62 6.64 4.35
CA THR A 409 -19.36 5.77 3.44
C THR A 409 -20.65 6.43 2.92
N PHE A 410 -21.21 7.37 3.67
CA PHE A 410 -22.48 8.03 3.33
C PHE A 410 -22.33 9.53 3.04
N LYS A 411 -21.36 10.21 3.68
CA LYS A 411 -21.20 11.66 3.61
C LYS A 411 -19.73 12.06 3.61
N SER A 412 -19.40 13.12 2.90
CA SER A 412 -18.05 13.73 2.98
C SER A 412 -17.94 14.55 4.27
N LEU A 413 -17.12 14.10 5.23
CA LEU A 413 -16.92 14.81 6.50
C LEU A 413 -16.40 16.26 6.33
N PRO A 414 -15.42 16.55 5.45
CA PRO A 414 -14.99 17.93 5.21
C PRO A 414 -16.13 18.81 4.70
N LEU A 415 -17.00 18.26 3.84
CA LEU A 415 -18.15 18.99 3.31
C LEU A 415 -19.21 19.24 4.42
N GLU A 416 -19.52 18.22 5.22
CA GLU A 416 -20.48 18.38 6.33
C GLU A 416 -19.97 19.37 7.39
N LEU A 417 -18.67 19.33 7.71
CA LEU A 417 -18.04 20.28 8.62
C LEU A 417 -18.10 21.71 8.06
N SER A 418 -17.93 21.87 6.75
CA SER A 418 -17.98 23.19 6.10
C SER A 418 -19.36 23.87 6.17
N LYS A 419 -20.44 23.08 6.33
CA LYS A 419 -21.82 23.58 6.48
C LYS A 419 -22.15 24.04 7.90
N GLN A 420 -21.31 23.69 8.89
CA GLN A 420 -21.53 24.07 10.28
C GLN A 420 -21.22 25.56 10.51
N ASN A 421 -21.75 26.13 11.61
CA ASN A 421 -21.48 27.51 11.98
C ASN A 421 -19.96 27.74 12.26
N LEU A 422 -19.54 29.00 12.23
CA LEU A 422 -18.13 29.39 12.33
C LEU A 422 -17.50 28.92 13.66
N ILE A 423 -18.21 29.10 14.77
CA ILE A 423 -17.72 28.76 16.11
C ILE A 423 -17.46 27.25 16.20
N PHE A 424 -18.42 26.43 15.79
CA PHE A 424 -18.28 24.97 15.80
C PHE A 424 -17.08 24.50 14.97
N ARG A 425 -16.91 25.07 13.77
CA ARG A 425 -15.77 24.73 12.91
C ARG A 425 -14.43 25.03 13.57
N TRP A 426 -14.30 26.23 14.14
CA TRP A 426 -13.06 26.62 14.82
C TRP A 426 -12.80 25.79 16.08
N CYS A 427 -13.82 25.51 16.88
CA CYS A 427 -13.70 24.59 18.00
C CYS A 427 -13.21 23.21 17.55
N ALA A 428 -13.76 22.65 16.47
CA ALA A 428 -13.34 21.37 15.93
C ALA A 428 -11.88 21.41 15.45
N TYR A 429 -11.47 22.44 14.69
CA TYR A 429 -10.09 22.56 14.19
C TYR A 429 -9.09 22.70 15.34
N ILE A 430 -9.37 23.57 16.30
CA ILE A 430 -8.52 23.79 17.48
C ILE A 430 -8.42 22.49 18.29
N THR A 431 -9.53 21.80 18.53
CA THR A 431 -9.52 20.53 19.25
C THR A 431 -8.64 19.48 18.55
N ILE A 432 -8.74 19.33 17.22
CA ILE A 432 -7.92 18.37 16.47
C ILE A 432 -6.44 18.76 16.56
N VAL A 433 -6.09 20.02 16.32
CA VAL A 433 -4.70 20.50 16.39
C VAL A 433 -4.14 20.34 17.80
N THR A 434 -4.88 20.74 18.83
CA THR A 434 -4.47 20.56 20.22
C THR A 434 -4.32 19.10 20.59
N SER A 435 -5.20 18.22 20.12
CA SER A 435 -5.07 16.77 20.33
C SER A 435 -3.76 16.22 19.73
N ILE A 436 -3.40 16.65 18.51
CA ILE A 436 -2.11 16.28 17.89
C ILE A 436 -0.95 16.79 18.75
N LEU A 437 -0.99 18.04 19.20
CA LEU A 437 0.09 18.65 19.96
C LEU A 437 0.26 18.04 21.38
N VAL A 438 -0.83 17.63 22.02
CA VAL A 438 -0.81 17.11 23.41
C VAL A 438 -0.60 15.59 23.44
N PHE A 439 -1.25 14.85 22.56
CA PHE A 439 -1.27 13.39 22.56
C PHE A 439 -0.44 12.75 21.45
N GLY A 440 0.20 13.54 20.60
CA GLY A 440 1.00 13.00 19.48
C GLY A 440 2.28 12.32 19.96
N MET A 441 2.66 11.26 19.23
CA MET A 441 3.90 10.50 19.47
C MET A 441 5.04 11.14 18.66
N TYR A 442 5.69 12.17 19.21
CA TYR A 442 6.79 12.89 18.56
C TYR A 442 7.73 13.54 19.61
N GLY A 443 8.88 14.04 19.14
CA GLY A 443 9.91 14.67 19.99
C GLY A 443 10.95 13.68 20.51
N GLN A 444 11.89 14.18 21.31
CA GLN A 444 13.06 13.41 21.77
C GLN A 444 12.73 12.25 22.72
N ALA A 445 11.54 12.25 23.32
CA ALA A 445 11.07 11.20 24.21
C ALA A 445 10.55 9.93 23.49
N PHE A 446 10.40 10.00 22.19
CA PHE A 446 9.85 8.90 21.39
C PHE A 446 10.79 8.52 20.27
N ASP A 447 10.94 7.21 20.04
CA ASP A 447 11.63 6.73 18.85
C ASP A 447 10.82 7.11 17.60
N VAL A 448 11.48 7.75 16.64
CA VAL A 448 10.85 8.17 15.40
C VAL A 448 10.45 6.92 14.61
N GLN A 449 9.16 6.64 14.60
CA GLN A 449 8.62 5.55 13.79
C GLN A 449 8.61 5.98 12.31
N GLN A 450 9.47 5.36 11.51
CA GLN A 450 9.46 5.55 10.06
C GLN A 450 8.14 5.05 9.48
N PHE A 451 7.68 5.66 8.39
CA PHE A 451 6.56 5.07 7.65
C PHE A 451 6.90 3.63 7.26
N MET A 452 5.97 2.71 7.44
CA MET A 452 6.20 1.27 7.22
C MET A 452 6.77 0.97 5.82
N TYR A 453 6.34 1.72 4.80
CA TYR A 453 6.87 1.56 3.44
C TYR A 453 8.33 1.99 3.24
N PHE A 454 8.98 2.54 4.24
CA PHE A 454 10.42 2.80 4.21
C PHE A 454 11.24 1.64 4.75
N GLN A 455 10.57 0.68 5.39
CA GLN A 455 11.21 -0.49 6.02
C GLN A 455 11.28 -1.71 5.07
N PHE A 456 10.59 -1.65 3.92
CA PHE A 456 10.49 -2.78 2.96
C PHE A 456 11.12 -2.50 1.60
#